data_3a5bd7a2a6a8057bc073005d23cbb468
#
_entry.id   3a5bd7a2a6a8057bc073005d23cbb468
#
_cell.length_a   1.000
_cell.length_b   1.000
_cell.length_c   1.000
_cell.angle_alpha   90.00
_cell.angle_beta   90.00
_cell.angle_gamma   90.00
#
_symmetry.space_group_name_H-M   'P 1'
#
loop_
_entity.id
_entity.type
_entity.pdbx_description
1 polymer ?
#
loop_
_entity_poly.entity_id
_entity_poly.type
_entity_poly.pdbx_seq_one_letter_code
_entity_poly.pdbx_strand_id
1 'polypeptide(L)'
;MVELLNEAFHLNMRPRFIFHIGPIKTGSTSIQNFLEKEDKINPSIEYKRINPNHFFGLTNKNNSEKAKQYFKHLFKTKTQHRGEKSCIFSHECMYQRPENISRLTELARDISDDVSVIGYVRQQSRHYRSHYSQFLYFSQEVQAKVSETFKQNHLNQDLFTGLEAFLAALCLSDFAIVKHNHRDEYQNWRRMIQISDKLISSKTKLLLGVVPRESYKFSLIEDFCQKARISRTQQKDQETDIHTHKALPDAAVEILNLAARSGLNFPSKKPEHLKCFEAFRSKQHHNSDLKIHDTKFIESLSNYIDSYYLNDNQEVCRKFNLPINYFQPSEKATKQDTTNLIIETNTLRSKNPTERIYLSKQLVKETVRYFLLSENG
;
A
#
# COMPACT_ATOMS: atom_id res chain seq x y z
N MET A 1 -5.95 39.13 -36.23
CA MET A 1 -5.16 38.06 -36.85
C MET A 1 -4.23 37.40 -35.85
N VAL A 2 -3.49 38.13 -35.00
CA VAL A 2 -2.63 37.57 -33.94
C VAL A 2 -3.47 36.89 -32.83
N GLU A 3 -4.62 37.45 -32.44
CA GLU A 3 -5.55 36.83 -31.47
C GLU A 3 -6.20 35.54 -32.00
N LEU A 4 -6.60 35.54 -33.29
CA LEU A 4 -7.17 34.34 -33.93
C LEU A 4 -6.10 33.24 -34.14
N LEU A 5 -4.86 33.59 -34.37
CA LEU A 5 -3.73 32.65 -34.40
C LEU A 5 -3.40 32.14 -33.00
N ASN A 6 -3.49 32.95 -31.97
CA ASN A 6 -3.34 32.51 -30.57
C ASN A 6 -4.48 31.58 -30.16
N GLU A 7 -5.73 31.90 -30.49
CA GLU A 7 -6.86 30.98 -30.21
C GLU A 7 -6.72 29.66 -30.98
N ALA A 8 -6.33 29.69 -32.27
CA ALA A 8 -6.09 28.48 -33.06
C ALA A 8 -4.89 27.65 -32.53
N PHE A 9 -3.86 28.29 -32.00
CA PHE A 9 -2.71 27.62 -31.37
C PHE A 9 -3.08 27.02 -29.97
N HIS A 10 -3.98 27.67 -29.23
CA HIS A 10 -4.49 27.14 -27.98
C HIS A 10 -5.48 25.97 -28.15
N LEU A 11 -6.12 25.86 -29.34
CA LEU A 11 -7.05 24.78 -29.67
C LEU A 11 -6.37 23.40 -29.91
N ASN A 12 -5.05 23.38 -30.11
CA ASN A 12 -4.34 22.13 -30.45
C ASN A 12 -3.62 21.44 -29.30
N MET A 13 -3.60 22.02 -28.11
CA MET A 13 -2.94 21.38 -26.97
C MET A 13 -3.96 20.75 -26.03
N ARG A 14 -4.24 19.46 -26.24
CA ARG A 14 -5.13 18.70 -25.39
C ARG A 14 -4.41 18.29 -24.09
N PRO A 15 -5.04 18.45 -22.91
CA PRO A 15 -4.44 18.02 -21.67
C PRO A 15 -4.34 16.50 -21.64
N ARG A 16 -3.30 16.00 -20.99
CA ARG A 16 -3.20 14.58 -20.65
C ARG A 16 -3.81 14.36 -19.27
N PHE A 17 -4.70 13.39 -19.11
CA PHE A 17 -5.24 13.00 -17.83
C PHE A 17 -4.66 11.66 -17.39
N ILE A 18 -4.11 11.62 -16.19
CA ILE A 18 -3.50 10.44 -15.58
C ILE A 18 -4.17 10.17 -14.25
N PHE A 19 -4.75 9.00 -14.09
CA PHE A 19 -5.31 8.53 -12.84
C PHE A 19 -4.38 7.50 -12.21
N HIS A 20 -3.67 7.88 -11.16
CA HIS A 20 -2.85 6.95 -10.38
C HIS A 20 -3.71 6.25 -9.35
N ILE A 21 -3.83 4.94 -9.51
CA ILE A 21 -4.60 4.05 -8.64
C ILE A 21 -3.66 3.03 -8.00
N GLY A 22 -4.03 2.52 -6.87
CA GLY A 22 -3.31 1.41 -6.27
C GLY A 22 -3.88 1.05 -4.92
N PRO A 23 -3.78 -0.21 -4.51
CA PRO A 23 -4.04 -0.56 -3.12
C PRO A 23 -3.05 0.16 -2.21
N ILE A 24 -3.43 0.36 -0.96
CA ILE A 24 -2.48 0.81 0.06
C ILE A 24 -1.23 -0.09 0.02
N LYS A 25 -0.05 0.49 0.33
CA LYS A 25 1.24 -0.23 0.40
C LYS A 25 1.83 -0.71 -0.93
N THR A 26 1.37 -0.15 -2.03
CA THR A 26 1.98 -0.31 -3.36
C THR A 26 2.77 0.92 -3.81
N GLY A 27 3.34 1.68 -2.87
CA GLY A 27 4.20 2.82 -3.17
C GLY A 27 3.46 4.13 -3.45
N SER A 28 2.13 4.18 -3.27
CA SER A 28 1.31 5.36 -3.59
C SER A 28 1.81 6.62 -2.89
N THR A 29 2.21 6.53 -1.61
CA THR A 29 2.71 7.69 -0.86
C THR A 29 4.02 8.26 -1.46
N SER A 30 4.94 7.40 -1.91
CA SER A 30 6.18 7.86 -2.54
C SER A 30 5.89 8.59 -3.85
N ILE A 31 4.98 8.05 -4.67
CA ILE A 31 4.53 8.70 -5.91
C ILE A 31 3.81 10.02 -5.60
N GLN A 32 2.93 10.05 -4.61
CA GLN A 32 2.20 11.26 -4.22
C GLN A 32 3.16 12.37 -3.74
N ASN A 33 4.11 12.03 -2.88
CA ASN A 33 5.11 12.99 -2.39
C ASN A 33 6.01 13.52 -3.52
N PHE A 34 6.40 12.66 -4.46
CA PHE A 34 7.11 13.06 -5.66
C PHE A 34 6.27 14.05 -6.48
N LEU A 35 5.02 13.73 -6.74
CA LEU A 35 4.12 14.59 -7.53
C LEU A 35 3.82 15.92 -6.84
N GLU A 36 3.71 15.95 -5.51
CA GLU A 36 3.55 17.19 -4.74
C GLU A 36 4.76 18.13 -4.85
N LYS A 37 5.96 17.56 -5.00
CA LYS A 37 7.20 18.32 -5.24
C LYS A 37 7.26 18.83 -6.69
N GLU A 38 7.01 17.94 -7.66
CA GLU A 38 7.03 18.29 -9.08
C GLU A 38 5.95 19.34 -9.45
N ASP A 39 4.74 19.26 -8.91
CA ASP A 39 3.67 20.26 -9.15
C ASP A 39 4.09 21.69 -8.80
N LYS A 40 5.01 21.86 -7.84
CA LYS A 40 5.51 23.17 -7.42
C LYS A 40 6.55 23.76 -8.37
N ILE A 41 7.31 22.91 -9.05
CA ILE A 41 8.49 23.34 -9.84
C ILE A 41 8.35 23.06 -11.33
N ASN A 42 7.49 22.14 -11.73
CA ASN A 42 7.26 21.75 -13.11
C ASN A 42 5.92 22.29 -13.63
N PRO A 43 5.91 23.35 -14.44
CA PRO A 43 4.66 23.95 -14.91
C PRO A 43 3.85 23.05 -15.84
N SER A 44 4.46 21.98 -16.39
CA SER A 44 3.78 21.02 -17.24
C SER A 44 2.99 19.96 -16.45
N ILE A 45 3.10 19.95 -15.12
CA ILE A 45 2.41 19.02 -14.25
C ILE A 45 1.40 19.78 -13.39
N GLU A 46 0.20 19.24 -13.30
CA GLU A 46 -0.77 19.59 -12.28
C GLU A 46 -1.15 18.35 -11.52
N TYR A 47 -0.82 18.32 -10.23
CA TYR A 47 -1.12 17.19 -9.37
C TYR A 47 -2.26 17.51 -8.41
N LYS A 48 -3.19 16.57 -8.27
CA LYS A 48 -4.27 16.63 -7.28
C LYS A 48 -4.38 15.32 -6.52
N ARG A 49 -4.14 15.40 -5.22
CA ARG A 49 -4.52 14.33 -4.31
C ARG A 49 -6.02 14.40 -4.11
N ILE A 50 -6.75 13.43 -4.65
CA ILE A 50 -8.21 13.44 -4.59
C ILE A 50 -8.66 13.08 -3.17
N ASN A 51 -9.46 13.95 -2.55
CA ASN A 51 -10.15 13.60 -1.32
C ASN A 51 -11.23 12.54 -1.64
N PRO A 52 -11.38 11.45 -0.84
CA PRO A 52 -12.37 10.41 -1.06
C PRO A 52 -13.79 10.95 -1.26
N ASN A 53 -14.20 11.92 -0.46
CA ASN A 53 -15.54 12.53 -0.57
C ASN A 53 -15.71 13.32 -1.86
N HIS A 54 -14.68 14.02 -2.30
CA HIS A 54 -14.66 14.72 -3.58
C HIS A 54 -14.69 13.73 -4.75
N PHE A 55 -13.90 12.66 -4.67
CA PHE A 55 -13.89 11.59 -5.66
C PHE A 55 -15.27 10.96 -5.84
N PHE A 56 -15.95 10.58 -4.74
CA PHE A 56 -17.31 10.04 -4.80
C PHE A 56 -18.32 11.06 -5.30
N GLY A 57 -18.12 12.33 -5.01
CA GLY A 57 -18.93 13.41 -5.56
C GLY A 57 -18.80 13.53 -7.09
N LEU A 58 -17.58 13.42 -7.61
CA LEU A 58 -17.32 13.49 -9.06
C LEU A 58 -17.88 12.29 -9.83
N THR A 59 -17.89 11.10 -9.23
CA THR A 59 -18.38 9.87 -9.87
C THR A 59 -19.91 9.70 -9.81
N ASN A 60 -20.60 10.52 -9.04
CA ASN A 60 -22.07 10.52 -8.99
C ASN A 60 -22.61 10.99 -10.35
N LYS A 61 -23.55 10.20 -10.94
CA LYS A 61 -24.16 10.51 -12.24
C LYS A 61 -24.79 11.90 -12.27
N ASN A 62 -25.38 12.37 -11.16
CA ASN A 62 -26.01 13.68 -11.05
C ASN A 62 -25.02 14.86 -11.07
N ASN A 63 -23.72 14.59 -10.91
CA ASN A 63 -22.66 15.61 -10.87
C ASN A 63 -21.77 15.63 -12.13
N SER A 64 -22.17 14.95 -13.21
CA SER A 64 -21.35 14.83 -14.43
C SER A 64 -20.91 16.18 -14.99
N GLU A 65 -21.82 17.17 -15.07
CA GLU A 65 -21.48 18.50 -15.58
C GLU A 65 -20.52 19.26 -14.65
N LYS A 66 -20.70 19.16 -13.33
CA LYS A 66 -19.78 19.73 -12.35
C LYS A 66 -18.38 19.10 -12.47
N ALA A 67 -18.33 17.79 -12.68
CA ALA A 67 -17.06 17.08 -12.88
C ALA A 67 -16.36 17.53 -14.18
N LYS A 68 -17.11 17.66 -15.29
CA LYS A 68 -16.57 18.19 -16.56
C LYS A 68 -16.06 19.63 -16.39
N GLN A 69 -16.81 20.48 -15.72
CA GLN A 69 -16.40 21.87 -15.43
C GLN A 69 -15.14 21.90 -14.55
N TYR A 70 -15.04 21.02 -13.56
CA TYR A 70 -13.87 20.90 -12.71
C TYR A 70 -12.62 20.53 -13.53
N PHE A 71 -12.71 19.51 -14.39
CA PHE A 71 -11.59 19.14 -15.25
C PHE A 71 -11.24 20.26 -16.25
N LYS A 72 -12.22 20.92 -16.86
CA LYS A 72 -11.99 22.08 -17.75
C LYS A 72 -11.33 23.25 -16.99
N HIS A 73 -11.75 23.51 -15.74
CA HIS A 73 -11.17 24.57 -14.92
C HIS A 73 -9.70 24.29 -14.61
N LEU A 74 -9.37 23.06 -14.20
CA LEU A 74 -7.99 22.65 -13.94
C LEU A 74 -7.09 22.88 -15.16
N PHE A 75 -7.61 22.69 -16.34
CA PHE A 75 -6.87 22.95 -17.57
C PHE A 75 -6.68 24.44 -17.86
N LYS A 76 -7.71 25.27 -17.62
CA LYS A 76 -7.65 26.70 -17.93
C LYS A 76 -6.73 27.50 -16.99
N THR A 77 -6.58 27.10 -15.74
CA THR A 77 -5.93 27.92 -14.70
C THR A 77 -4.41 28.04 -14.84
N LYS A 78 -3.75 27.16 -15.61
CA LYS A 78 -2.28 27.19 -15.80
C LYS A 78 -1.84 27.30 -17.27
N THR A 79 -2.72 27.73 -18.18
CA THR A 79 -2.44 27.76 -19.64
C THR A 79 -1.46 28.85 -20.09
N GLN A 80 -0.76 29.53 -19.20
CA GLN A 80 0.29 30.50 -19.59
C GLN A 80 1.59 29.85 -20.11
N HIS A 81 1.74 28.53 -20.00
CA HIS A 81 2.92 27.81 -20.45
C HIS A 81 2.66 27.08 -21.77
N ARG A 82 3.50 27.35 -22.78
CA ARG A 82 3.53 26.64 -24.07
C ARG A 82 4.06 25.21 -23.86
N GLY A 83 3.19 24.20 -23.74
CA GLY A 83 3.61 22.80 -23.62
C GLY A 83 2.45 21.86 -23.28
N GLU A 84 2.63 20.57 -23.51
CA GLU A 84 1.68 19.54 -23.07
C GLU A 84 1.54 19.55 -21.55
N LYS A 85 0.32 19.72 -21.06
CA LYS A 85 0.02 19.69 -19.62
C LYS A 85 -0.50 18.33 -19.20
N SER A 86 0.10 17.77 -18.16
CA SER A 86 -0.34 16.53 -17.52
C SER A 86 -1.11 16.83 -16.24
N CYS A 87 -2.39 16.50 -16.20
CA CYS A 87 -3.23 16.56 -15.01
C CYS A 87 -3.25 15.18 -14.33
N ILE A 88 -2.65 15.06 -13.17
CA ILE A 88 -2.45 13.80 -12.47
C ILE A 88 -3.32 13.75 -11.22
N PHE A 89 -4.16 12.73 -11.14
CA PHE A 89 -5.03 12.47 -9.99
C PHE A 89 -4.58 11.20 -9.30
N SER A 90 -4.38 11.23 -7.99
CA SER A 90 -3.96 10.06 -7.23
C SER A 90 -4.78 9.85 -5.99
N HIS A 91 -5.29 8.64 -5.84
CA HIS A 91 -5.90 8.19 -4.59
C HIS A 91 -6.05 6.67 -4.52
N GLU A 92 -5.77 6.10 -3.35
CA GLU A 92 -5.85 4.66 -3.10
C GLU A 92 -7.29 4.12 -3.16
N CYS A 93 -8.30 4.92 -2.77
CA CYS A 93 -9.71 4.52 -2.86
C CYS A 93 -10.19 4.22 -4.28
N MET A 94 -9.52 4.74 -5.30
CA MET A 94 -9.87 4.47 -6.69
C MET A 94 -9.77 2.98 -7.05
N TYR A 95 -8.79 2.27 -6.48
CA TYR A 95 -8.66 0.83 -6.67
C TYR A 95 -9.85 0.02 -6.17
N GLN A 96 -10.55 0.51 -5.15
CA GLN A 96 -11.64 -0.24 -4.50
C GLN A 96 -12.94 -0.26 -5.30
N ARG A 97 -13.11 0.64 -6.27
CA ARG A 97 -14.36 0.81 -7.03
C ARG A 97 -14.09 0.98 -8.53
N PRO A 98 -13.96 -0.14 -9.27
CA PRO A 98 -13.67 -0.12 -10.71
C PRO A 98 -14.67 0.73 -11.52
N GLU A 99 -15.92 0.74 -11.13
CA GLU A 99 -16.99 1.51 -11.81
C GLU A 99 -16.72 3.01 -11.74
N ASN A 100 -16.19 3.47 -10.60
CA ASN A 100 -15.90 4.89 -10.41
C ASN A 100 -14.72 5.33 -11.28
N ILE A 101 -13.71 4.46 -11.46
CA ILE A 101 -12.58 4.73 -12.36
C ILE A 101 -13.07 4.83 -13.81
N SER A 102 -13.87 3.87 -14.27
CA SER A 102 -14.47 3.92 -15.59
C SER A 102 -15.20 5.25 -15.81
N ARG A 103 -16.04 5.65 -14.85
CA ARG A 103 -16.78 6.90 -14.94
C ARG A 103 -15.89 8.14 -15.01
N LEU A 104 -14.81 8.20 -14.19
CA LEU A 104 -13.87 9.32 -14.25
C LEU A 104 -13.13 9.40 -15.58
N THR A 105 -12.72 8.25 -16.11
CA THR A 105 -12.01 8.20 -17.40
C THR A 105 -12.95 8.57 -18.56
N GLU A 106 -14.23 8.21 -18.53
CA GLU A 106 -15.23 8.66 -19.49
C GLU A 106 -15.36 10.19 -19.47
N LEU A 107 -15.50 10.80 -18.29
CA LEU A 107 -15.59 12.25 -18.15
C LEU A 107 -14.31 12.97 -18.63
N ALA A 108 -13.14 12.39 -18.36
CA ALA A 108 -11.89 12.92 -18.87
C ALA A 108 -11.77 12.79 -20.39
N ARG A 109 -12.28 11.71 -20.98
CA ARG A 109 -12.33 11.48 -22.43
C ARG A 109 -13.19 12.48 -23.18
N ASP A 110 -14.23 13.02 -22.56
CA ASP A 110 -15.02 14.12 -23.15
C ASP A 110 -14.19 15.40 -23.38
N ILE A 111 -13.00 15.50 -22.75
CA ILE A 111 -12.13 16.66 -22.78
C ILE A 111 -10.81 16.38 -23.52
N SER A 112 -10.30 15.18 -23.43
CA SER A 112 -9.01 14.78 -23.97
C SER A 112 -8.99 13.35 -24.50
N ASP A 113 -8.30 13.15 -25.61
CA ASP A 113 -8.04 11.82 -26.16
C ASP A 113 -6.87 11.10 -25.47
N ASP A 114 -6.10 11.79 -24.63
CA ASP A 114 -4.97 11.23 -23.89
C ASP A 114 -5.32 11.04 -22.40
N VAL A 115 -5.98 9.90 -22.13
CA VAL A 115 -6.37 9.50 -20.77
C VAL A 115 -5.75 8.14 -20.48
N SER A 116 -5.08 8.03 -19.33
CA SER A 116 -4.48 6.78 -18.88
C SER A 116 -4.71 6.55 -17.39
N VAL A 117 -4.69 5.28 -16.99
CA VAL A 117 -4.72 4.85 -15.61
C VAL A 117 -3.39 4.14 -15.31
N ILE A 118 -2.73 4.50 -14.22
CA ILE A 118 -1.49 3.87 -13.77
C ILE A 118 -1.73 3.20 -12.44
N GLY A 119 -1.32 1.95 -12.30
CA GLY A 119 -1.45 1.19 -11.07
C GLY A 119 -0.18 0.42 -10.73
N TYR A 120 -0.05 0.04 -9.46
CA TYR A 120 1.06 -0.78 -9.00
C TYR A 120 0.57 -1.95 -8.18
N VAL A 121 1.26 -3.07 -8.34
CA VAL A 121 1.03 -4.30 -7.57
C VAL A 121 2.32 -4.70 -6.85
N ARG A 122 2.16 -5.46 -5.77
CA ARG A 122 3.26 -5.92 -4.94
C ARG A 122 3.07 -7.40 -4.62
N GLN A 123 4.16 -8.14 -4.41
CA GLN A 123 4.08 -9.52 -3.94
C GLN A 123 3.23 -9.60 -2.67
N GLN A 124 2.28 -10.52 -2.59
CA GLN A 124 1.25 -10.52 -1.55
C GLN A 124 1.82 -10.69 -0.14
N SER A 125 2.76 -11.58 0.06
CA SER A 125 3.41 -11.75 1.37
C SER A 125 4.04 -10.44 1.87
N ARG A 126 4.73 -9.72 1.00
CA ARG A 126 5.31 -8.41 1.28
C ARG A 126 4.24 -7.33 1.51
N HIS A 127 3.14 -7.43 0.79
CA HIS A 127 2.00 -6.52 0.97
C HIS A 127 1.37 -6.71 2.35
N TYR A 128 1.08 -7.96 2.76
CA TYR A 128 0.52 -8.27 4.07
C TYR A 128 1.44 -7.83 5.21
N ARG A 129 2.74 -8.13 5.14
CA ARG A 129 3.73 -7.67 6.12
C ARG A 129 3.76 -6.16 6.26
N SER A 130 3.80 -5.45 5.12
CA SER A 130 3.80 -3.98 5.12
C SER A 130 2.49 -3.38 5.64
N HIS A 131 1.37 -4.04 5.38
CA HIS A 131 0.06 -3.62 5.88
C HIS A 131 -0.06 -3.87 7.38
N TYR A 132 0.41 -5.03 7.86
CA TYR A 132 0.50 -5.34 9.28
C TYR A 132 1.31 -4.28 10.02
N SER A 133 2.54 -4.02 9.59
CA SER A 133 3.45 -3.06 10.24
C SER A 133 2.97 -1.60 10.23
N GLN A 134 1.90 -1.27 9.53
CA GLN A 134 1.37 0.09 9.48
C GLN A 134 0.04 0.25 10.21
N PHE A 135 -0.86 -0.74 10.12
CA PHE A 135 -2.25 -0.60 10.58
C PHE A 135 -2.79 -1.79 11.34
N LEU A 136 -2.44 -3.02 10.94
CA LEU A 136 -3.15 -4.20 11.43
C LEU A 136 -2.68 -4.64 12.82
N TYR A 137 -1.46 -4.28 13.20
CA TYR A 137 -0.89 -4.65 14.50
C TYR A 137 -1.67 -4.09 15.69
N PHE A 138 -2.38 -2.96 15.54
CA PHE A 138 -3.19 -2.36 16.59
C PHE A 138 -4.70 -2.46 16.32
N SER A 139 -5.12 -3.05 15.20
CA SER A 139 -6.55 -3.25 14.91
C SER A 139 -7.15 -4.29 15.83
N GLN A 140 -8.00 -3.86 16.76
CA GLN A 140 -8.69 -4.76 17.68
C GLN A 140 -9.48 -5.85 16.96
N GLU A 141 -10.13 -5.52 15.85
CA GLU A 141 -10.87 -6.49 15.05
C GLU A 141 -9.95 -7.57 14.45
N VAL A 142 -8.79 -7.15 13.88
CA VAL A 142 -7.83 -8.13 13.35
C VAL A 142 -7.25 -8.99 14.47
N GLN A 143 -6.90 -8.39 15.61
CA GLN A 143 -6.40 -9.14 16.77
C GLN A 143 -7.41 -10.15 17.31
N ALA A 144 -8.70 -9.78 17.38
CA ALA A 144 -9.76 -10.69 17.78
C ALA A 144 -9.89 -11.88 16.81
N LYS A 145 -9.85 -11.64 15.50
CA LYS A 145 -9.89 -12.70 14.47
C LYS A 145 -8.65 -13.60 14.52
N VAL A 146 -7.47 -13.04 14.74
CA VAL A 146 -6.24 -13.82 14.95
C VAL A 146 -6.38 -14.73 16.16
N SER A 147 -6.82 -14.19 17.30
CA SER A 147 -7.02 -14.95 18.53
C SER A 147 -8.06 -16.06 18.36
N GLU A 148 -9.17 -15.78 17.70
CA GLU A 148 -10.20 -16.77 17.40
C GLU A 148 -9.68 -17.89 16.49
N THR A 149 -8.91 -17.57 15.44
CA THR A 149 -8.29 -18.55 14.56
C THR A 149 -7.34 -19.49 15.32
N PHE A 150 -6.51 -18.95 16.21
CA PHE A 150 -5.62 -19.75 17.05
C PHE A 150 -6.41 -20.68 17.98
N LYS A 151 -7.46 -20.17 18.63
CA LYS A 151 -8.33 -20.93 19.51
C LYS A 151 -9.02 -22.09 18.77
N GLN A 152 -9.58 -21.84 17.58
CA GLN A 152 -10.23 -22.86 16.74
C GLN A 152 -9.28 -23.97 16.31
N ASN A 153 -8.00 -23.68 16.19
CA ASN A 153 -6.96 -24.65 15.84
C ASN A 153 -6.23 -25.23 17.07
N HIS A 154 -6.69 -24.96 18.28
CA HIS A 154 -6.08 -25.42 19.55
C HIS A 154 -4.60 -24.98 19.70
N LEU A 155 -4.25 -23.80 19.21
CA LEU A 155 -2.89 -23.24 19.26
C LEU A 155 -2.81 -22.12 20.31
N ASN A 156 -1.63 -21.94 20.89
CA ASN A 156 -1.34 -20.84 21.81
C ASN A 156 -0.72 -19.65 21.08
N GLN A 157 -1.51 -18.61 20.88
CA GLN A 157 -1.06 -17.38 20.19
C GLN A 157 0.13 -16.70 20.90
N ASP A 158 0.26 -16.84 22.22
CA ASP A 158 1.32 -16.17 23.00
C ASP A 158 2.72 -16.74 22.73
N LEU A 159 2.80 -17.89 22.07
CA LEU A 159 4.05 -18.49 21.61
C LEU A 159 4.57 -17.88 20.31
N PHE A 160 3.85 -16.94 19.72
CA PHE A 160 4.17 -16.28 18.44
C PHE A 160 4.27 -14.76 18.63
N THR A 161 5.18 -14.13 17.90
CA THR A 161 5.16 -12.66 17.80
C THR A 161 3.90 -12.21 17.08
N GLY A 162 3.54 -10.93 17.19
CA GLY A 162 2.32 -10.42 16.57
C GLY A 162 2.30 -10.61 15.05
N LEU A 163 3.44 -10.38 14.37
CA LEU A 163 3.56 -10.62 12.93
C LEU A 163 3.47 -12.11 12.59
N GLU A 164 4.15 -12.98 13.33
CA GLU A 164 4.09 -14.43 13.13
C GLU A 164 2.66 -14.95 13.33
N ALA A 165 1.99 -14.51 14.41
CA ALA A 165 0.60 -14.89 14.68
C ALA A 165 -0.35 -14.42 13.59
N PHE A 166 -0.18 -13.20 13.10
CA PHE A 166 -0.99 -12.64 12.01
C PHE A 166 -0.82 -13.46 10.71
N LEU A 167 0.42 -13.73 10.30
CA LEU A 167 0.69 -14.49 9.07
C LEU A 167 0.23 -15.96 9.21
N ALA A 168 0.44 -16.59 10.37
CA ALA A 168 -0.07 -17.93 10.64
C ALA A 168 -1.61 -17.99 10.59
N ALA A 169 -2.29 -17.02 11.20
CA ALA A 169 -3.75 -16.94 11.15
C ALA A 169 -4.29 -16.68 9.72
N LEU A 170 -3.59 -15.89 8.89
CA LEU A 170 -3.91 -15.76 7.47
C LEU A 170 -3.89 -17.12 6.78
N CYS A 171 -2.81 -17.87 6.98
CA CYS A 171 -2.63 -19.19 6.38
C CYS A 171 -3.68 -20.20 6.89
N LEU A 172 -3.96 -20.24 8.18
CA LEU A 172 -4.92 -21.18 8.79
C LEU A 172 -6.36 -20.89 8.36
N SER A 173 -6.73 -19.62 8.21
CA SER A 173 -8.09 -19.17 7.92
C SER A 173 -8.40 -18.97 6.44
N ASP A 174 -7.51 -19.38 5.53
CA ASP A 174 -7.62 -19.07 4.11
C ASP A 174 -7.91 -17.58 3.86
N PHE A 175 -7.13 -16.75 4.55
CA PHE A 175 -7.19 -15.27 4.50
C PHE A 175 -8.48 -14.64 5.03
N ALA A 176 -9.35 -15.41 5.73
CA ALA A 176 -10.61 -14.89 6.26
C ALA A 176 -10.44 -13.74 7.28
N ILE A 177 -9.33 -13.69 8.02
CA ILE A 177 -9.09 -12.65 9.04
C ILE A 177 -9.00 -11.24 8.47
N VAL A 178 -8.66 -11.08 7.19
CA VAL A 178 -8.58 -9.78 6.49
C VAL A 178 -9.77 -9.52 5.58
N LYS A 179 -10.73 -10.45 5.55
CA LYS A 179 -11.97 -10.28 4.79
C LYS A 179 -12.94 -9.39 5.55
N HIS A 180 -13.25 -8.24 4.98
CA HIS A 180 -14.29 -7.34 5.47
C HIS A 180 -15.42 -7.25 4.45
N ASN A 181 -16.63 -7.63 4.82
CA ASN A 181 -17.88 -7.31 4.10
C ASN A 181 -17.70 -7.12 2.58
N HIS A 182 -17.44 -8.19 1.84
CA HIS A 182 -17.24 -8.20 0.37
C HIS A 182 -15.93 -7.56 -0.15
N ARG A 183 -14.93 -7.29 0.71
CA ARG A 183 -13.60 -6.81 0.30
C ARG A 183 -12.57 -7.92 0.17
N ASP A 184 -13.00 -9.13 -0.09
CA ASP A 184 -12.17 -10.33 -0.23
C ASP A 184 -11.08 -10.21 -1.30
N GLU A 185 -11.22 -9.26 -2.19
CA GLU A 185 -10.35 -9.06 -3.35
C GLU A 185 -9.30 -7.97 -3.16
N TYR A 186 -9.18 -7.37 -1.97
CA TYR A 186 -8.29 -6.20 -1.79
C TYR A 186 -6.82 -6.52 -2.08
N GLN A 187 -6.37 -7.73 -1.78
CA GLN A 187 -5.02 -8.22 -2.04
C GLN A 187 -4.94 -9.14 -3.27
N ASN A 188 -6.06 -9.41 -3.95
CA ASN A 188 -6.07 -10.16 -5.17
C ASN A 188 -5.91 -9.22 -6.38
N TRP A 189 -4.78 -9.33 -7.07
CA TRP A 189 -4.45 -8.45 -8.19
C TRP A 189 -5.30 -8.70 -9.44
N ARG A 190 -6.10 -9.76 -9.50
CA ARG A 190 -7.14 -9.94 -10.55
C ARG A 190 -8.10 -8.75 -10.64
N ARG A 191 -8.23 -7.98 -9.57
CA ARG A 191 -8.98 -6.73 -9.59
C ARG A 191 -8.42 -5.72 -10.61
N MET A 192 -7.12 -5.74 -10.89
CA MET A 192 -6.53 -4.93 -11.96
C MET A 192 -7.04 -5.35 -13.34
N ILE A 193 -7.32 -6.67 -13.52
CA ILE A 193 -7.96 -7.17 -14.74
C ILE A 193 -9.38 -6.62 -14.85
N GLN A 194 -10.17 -6.68 -13.78
CA GLN A 194 -11.53 -6.13 -13.75
C GLN A 194 -11.54 -4.62 -14.03
N ILE A 195 -10.61 -3.87 -13.45
CA ILE A 195 -10.44 -2.44 -13.75
C ILE A 195 -10.15 -2.25 -15.24
N SER A 196 -9.18 -2.98 -15.78
CA SER A 196 -8.82 -2.91 -17.21
C SER A 196 -10.03 -3.17 -18.12
N ASP A 197 -10.84 -4.18 -17.80
CA ASP A 197 -12.02 -4.55 -18.59
C ASP A 197 -13.09 -3.44 -18.56
N LYS A 198 -13.28 -2.81 -17.40
CA LYS A 198 -14.18 -1.64 -17.27
C LYS A 198 -13.71 -0.42 -18.05
N LEU A 199 -12.39 -0.27 -18.27
CA LEU A 199 -11.81 0.84 -19.02
C LEU A 199 -11.94 0.71 -20.54
N ILE A 200 -12.31 -0.46 -21.06
CA ILE A 200 -12.46 -0.69 -22.51
C ILE A 200 -13.47 0.27 -23.11
N SER A 201 -14.62 0.50 -22.45
CA SER A 201 -15.67 1.40 -22.93
C SER A 201 -15.17 2.84 -23.12
N SER A 202 -14.30 3.32 -22.24
CA SER A 202 -13.71 4.64 -22.32
C SER A 202 -12.46 4.70 -23.20
N LYS A 203 -12.08 3.61 -23.86
CA LYS A 203 -10.81 3.50 -24.65
C LYS A 203 -9.57 3.94 -23.86
N THR A 204 -9.61 3.75 -22.54
CA THR A 204 -8.53 4.12 -21.62
C THR A 204 -7.66 2.91 -21.34
N LYS A 205 -6.33 3.10 -21.29
CA LYS A 205 -5.39 2.03 -20.98
C LYS A 205 -5.05 2.03 -19.50
N LEU A 206 -5.04 0.83 -18.89
CA LEU A 206 -4.41 0.61 -17.61
C LEU A 206 -2.94 0.20 -17.84
N LEU A 207 -2.03 1.04 -17.34
CA LEU A 207 -0.59 0.79 -17.32
C LEU A 207 -0.23 0.26 -15.93
N LEU A 208 0.05 -1.04 -15.85
CA LEU A 208 0.37 -1.67 -14.57
C LEU A 208 1.88 -1.80 -14.39
N GLY A 209 2.36 -1.54 -13.17
CA GLY A 209 3.74 -1.74 -12.75
C GLY A 209 3.82 -2.63 -11.52
N VAL A 210 5.05 -3.03 -11.17
CA VAL A 210 5.37 -3.72 -9.91
C VAL A 210 6.12 -2.78 -8.99
N VAL A 211 5.88 -2.87 -7.69
CA VAL A 211 6.70 -2.14 -6.70
C VAL A 211 8.10 -2.77 -6.71
N PRO A 212 9.17 -2.02 -7.02
CA PRO A 212 10.50 -2.58 -7.10
C PRO A 212 10.94 -3.27 -5.81
N ARG A 213 11.69 -4.36 -5.94
CA ARG A 213 12.46 -4.95 -4.83
C ARG A 213 13.79 -4.19 -4.72
N GLU A 214 14.45 -4.27 -3.59
CA GLU A 214 15.79 -3.69 -3.38
C GLU A 214 16.81 -4.14 -4.43
N SER A 215 16.65 -5.35 -4.98
CA SER A 215 17.49 -5.91 -6.02
C SER A 215 17.22 -5.36 -7.43
N TYR A 216 16.19 -4.54 -7.63
CA TYR A 216 15.86 -4.00 -8.95
C TYR A 216 16.66 -2.72 -9.23
N LYS A 217 17.14 -2.59 -10.48
CA LYS A 217 17.94 -1.45 -10.93
C LYS A 217 17.15 -0.16 -11.19
N PHE A 218 15.83 -0.23 -11.18
CA PHE A 218 14.96 0.93 -11.44
C PHE A 218 14.18 1.33 -10.19
N SER A 219 13.95 2.63 -10.05
CA SER A 219 13.13 3.15 -8.96
C SER A 219 11.65 3.15 -9.33
N LEU A 220 10.78 3.11 -8.31
CA LEU A 220 9.33 3.25 -8.49
C LEU A 220 8.96 4.56 -9.19
N ILE A 221 9.69 5.63 -8.88
CA ILE A 221 9.44 6.96 -9.44
C ILE A 221 9.86 7.02 -10.92
N GLU A 222 10.98 6.40 -11.30
CA GLU A 222 11.41 6.32 -12.69
C GLU A 222 10.37 5.56 -13.54
N ASP A 223 9.92 4.40 -13.06
CA ASP A 223 8.88 3.61 -13.75
C ASP A 223 7.57 4.41 -13.86
N PHE A 224 7.18 5.13 -12.80
CA PHE A 224 6.00 5.99 -12.84
C PHE A 224 6.15 7.11 -13.88
N CYS A 225 7.27 7.81 -13.88
CA CYS A 225 7.55 8.89 -14.85
C CYS A 225 7.51 8.39 -16.30
N GLN A 226 8.09 7.21 -16.54
CA GLN A 226 8.06 6.57 -17.87
C GLN A 226 6.62 6.25 -18.30
N LYS A 227 5.82 5.61 -17.44
CA LYS A 227 4.41 5.30 -17.72
C LYS A 227 3.55 6.54 -17.88
N ALA A 228 3.78 7.54 -17.05
CA ALA A 228 3.11 8.84 -17.11
C ALA A 228 3.60 9.74 -18.26
N ARG A 229 4.71 9.38 -18.91
CA ARG A 229 5.38 10.19 -19.94
C ARG A 229 5.66 11.61 -19.44
N ILE A 230 6.15 11.76 -18.22
CA ILE A 230 6.54 13.02 -17.60
C ILE A 230 8.04 13.07 -17.38
N SER A 231 8.63 14.26 -17.59
CA SER A 231 10.04 14.49 -17.31
C SER A 231 10.23 14.88 -15.84
N ARG A 232 11.29 14.39 -15.22
CA ARG A 232 11.71 14.83 -13.88
C ARG A 232 12.46 16.14 -13.98
N THR A 233 12.12 17.08 -13.14
CA THR A 233 12.85 18.37 -13.03
C THR A 233 13.99 18.27 -12.01
N GLN A 234 13.87 17.38 -11.02
CA GLN A 234 14.89 17.19 -9.98
C GLN A 234 15.94 16.17 -10.38
N GLN A 235 17.22 16.51 -10.14
CA GLN A 235 18.34 15.59 -10.34
C GLN A 235 18.31 14.42 -9.32
N LYS A 236 18.90 13.27 -9.73
CA LYS A 236 18.95 12.01 -8.96
C LYS A 236 19.42 12.13 -7.50
N ASP A 237 20.22 13.15 -7.19
CA ASP A 237 20.91 13.27 -5.92
C ASP A 237 19.99 13.58 -4.71
N GLN A 238 18.71 13.89 -4.95
CA GLN A 238 17.73 14.14 -3.88
C GLN A 238 16.81 12.95 -3.61
N GLU A 239 17.10 11.74 -4.14
CA GLU A 239 16.28 10.54 -3.90
C GLU A 239 16.27 10.07 -2.44
N THR A 240 17.29 10.43 -1.66
CA THR A 240 17.42 10.00 -0.25
C THR A 240 16.26 10.47 0.64
N ASP A 241 15.54 11.54 0.26
CA ASP A 241 14.42 12.09 1.04
C ASP A 241 13.04 11.54 0.68
N ILE A 242 12.92 10.75 -0.39
CA ILE A 242 11.60 10.24 -0.85
C ILE A 242 11.13 9.04 0.00
N HIS A 243 12.02 8.43 0.79
CA HIS A 243 11.69 7.37 1.74
C HIS A 243 11.03 7.90 3.04
N THR A 244 10.02 8.77 2.90
CA THR A 244 9.39 9.49 4.01
C THR A 244 8.54 8.63 4.95
N HIS A 245 8.32 7.36 4.62
CA HIS A 245 7.65 6.41 5.52
C HIS A 245 8.51 5.16 5.70
N LYS A 246 9.61 5.31 6.43
CA LYS A 246 10.29 4.11 6.98
C LYS A 246 9.25 3.31 7.77
N ALA A 247 9.15 2.02 7.48
CA ALA A 247 8.36 1.12 8.32
C ALA A 247 8.86 1.26 9.76
N LEU A 248 7.96 1.15 10.72
CA LEU A 248 8.39 1.00 12.10
C LEU A 248 9.28 -0.25 12.18
N PRO A 249 10.40 -0.23 12.93
CA PRO A 249 11.16 -1.43 13.19
C PRO A 249 10.28 -2.52 13.78
N ASP A 250 10.57 -3.77 13.43
CA ASP A 250 9.77 -4.92 13.88
C ASP A 250 9.60 -4.96 15.41
N ALA A 251 10.64 -4.54 16.16
CA ALA A 251 10.56 -4.40 17.62
C ALA A 251 9.48 -3.43 18.08
N ALA A 252 9.37 -2.28 17.43
CA ALA A 252 8.37 -1.28 17.80
C ALA A 252 6.96 -1.77 17.47
N VAL A 253 6.78 -2.41 16.31
CA VAL A 253 5.51 -3.01 15.91
C VAL A 253 5.08 -4.06 16.92
N GLU A 254 6.01 -4.90 17.40
CA GLU A 254 5.72 -5.95 18.38
C GLU A 254 5.35 -5.38 19.74
N ILE A 255 6.06 -4.37 20.23
CA ILE A 255 5.72 -3.67 21.48
C ILE A 255 4.30 -3.10 21.42
N LEU A 256 3.98 -2.40 20.33
CA LEU A 256 2.67 -1.78 20.13
C LEU A 256 1.57 -2.84 19.97
N ASN A 257 1.87 -3.96 19.32
CA ASN A 257 0.95 -5.09 19.23
C ASN A 257 0.65 -5.72 20.60
N LEU A 258 1.68 -6.00 21.40
CA LEU A 258 1.51 -6.55 22.74
C LEU A 258 0.68 -5.63 23.63
N ALA A 259 0.89 -4.33 23.51
CA ALA A 259 0.11 -3.36 24.27
C ALA A 259 -1.35 -3.30 23.79
N ALA A 260 -1.60 -3.35 22.49
CA ALA A 260 -2.96 -3.44 21.93
C ALA A 260 -3.68 -4.73 22.40
N ARG A 261 -2.98 -5.87 22.43
CA ARG A 261 -3.49 -7.15 22.95
C ARG A 261 -3.77 -7.11 24.47
N SER A 262 -3.05 -6.28 25.20
CA SER A 262 -3.24 -6.08 26.65
C SER A 262 -4.38 -5.11 26.98
N GLY A 263 -5.15 -4.65 25.97
CA GLY A 263 -6.29 -3.74 26.15
C GLY A 263 -5.89 -2.30 26.44
N LEU A 264 -4.60 -1.95 26.26
CA LEU A 264 -4.16 -0.56 26.39
C LEU A 264 -4.66 0.25 25.20
N ASN A 265 -5.45 1.28 25.49
CA ASN A 265 -5.90 2.22 24.48
C ASN A 265 -4.72 3.11 24.06
N PHE A 266 -4.26 2.94 22.83
CA PHE A 266 -3.28 3.82 22.23
C PHE A 266 -3.97 5.00 21.56
N PRO A 267 -3.32 6.18 21.57
CA PRO A 267 -3.78 7.27 20.73
C PRO A 267 -3.81 6.82 19.27
N SER A 268 -4.93 7.07 18.60
CA SER A 268 -5.10 6.71 17.17
C SER A 268 -4.21 7.51 16.22
N LYS A 269 -3.41 8.47 16.73
CA LYS A 269 -2.63 9.42 15.93
C LYS A 269 -1.19 8.97 15.77
N LYS A 270 -0.80 8.70 14.54
CA LYS A 270 0.54 8.34 14.10
C LYS A 270 1.72 9.18 14.64
N PRO A 271 1.60 10.52 14.81
CA PRO A 271 2.70 11.32 15.33
C PRO A 271 3.10 10.96 16.76
N GLU A 272 2.14 10.55 17.59
CA GLU A 272 2.38 10.17 18.98
C GLU A 272 3.04 8.80 19.07
N HIS A 273 2.65 7.85 18.20
CA HIS A 273 3.32 6.56 18.05
C HIS A 273 4.79 6.71 17.61
N LEU A 274 5.06 7.64 16.70
CA LEU A 274 6.43 7.94 16.25
C LEU A 274 7.26 8.59 17.35
N LYS A 275 6.71 9.52 18.13
CA LYS A 275 7.40 10.14 19.28
C LYS A 275 7.74 9.13 20.36
N CYS A 276 6.79 8.27 20.73
CA CYS A 276 7.03 7.17 21.67
C CYS A 276 8.14 6.23 21.17
N PHE A 277 8.17 5.96 19.87
CA PHE A 277 9.16 5.11 19.25
C PHE A 277 10.55 5.78 19.16
N GLU A 278 10.64 7.04 18.78
CA GLU A 278 11.92 7.77 18.69
C GLU A 278 12.60 7.88 20.06
N ALA A 279 11.79 8.09 21.08
CA ALA A 279 12.31 8.11 22.44
C ALA A 279 12.70 6.70 22.94
N PHE A 280 11.99 5.63 22.53
CA PHE A 280 12.42 4.25 22.78
C PHE A 280 13.75 3.93 22.06
N ARG A 281 13.87 4.32 20.80
CA ARG A 281 15.08 4.15 19.99
C ARG A 281 16.28 4.87 20.58
N SER A 282 16.10 6.09 21.11
CA SER A 282 17.20 6.86 21.72
C SER A 282 17.76 6.20 22.98
N LYS A 283 16.95 5.40 23.70
CA LYS A 283 17.38 4.67 24.90
C LYS A 283 17.99 3.30 24.60
N GLN A 284 17.71 2.73 23.40
CA GLN A 284 18.15 1.37 23.01
C GLN A 284 19.39 1.36 22.10
N HIS A 285 20.24 2.37 22.14
CA HIS A 285 21.45 2.43 21.29
C HIS A 285 22.39 1.21 21.41
N HIS A 286 22.13 0.25 22.28
CA HIS A 286 23.00 -0.93 22.48
C HIS A 286 22.38 -2.28 22.06
N ASN A 287 21.12 -2.34 21.59
CA ASN A 287 20.45 -3.60 21.25
C ASN A 287 19.75 -3.57 19.88
N SER A 288 20.43 -3.09 18.83
CA SER A 288 19.91 -3.08 17.45
C SER A 288 19.72 -4.48 16.82
N ASP A 289 20.20 -5.56 17.46
CA ASP A 289 20.28 -6.90 16.89
C ASP A 289 19.29 -7.92 17.47
N LEU A 290 18.28 -7.48 18.22
CA LEU A 290 17.24 -8.39 18.70
C LEU A 290 16.45 -8.94 17.50
N LYS A 291 16.78 -10.15 17.07
CA LYS A 291 15.97 -10.97 16.17
C LYS A 291 14.65 -11.33 16.88
N ILE A 292 13.65 -10.49 16.71
CA ILE A 292 12.35 -10.63 17.36
C ILE A 292 11.55 -11.77 16.72
N HIS A 293 11.69 -11.93 15.40
CA HIS A 293 10.95 -12.92 14.64
C HIS A 293 11.85 -14.09 14.20
N ASP A 294 11.24 -15.25 14.11
CA ASP A 294 11.83 -16.38 13.42
C ASP A 294 11.73 -16.16 11.89
N THR A 295 12.85 -15.73 11.30
CA THR A 295 12.92 -15.39 9.88
C THR A 295 12.51 -16.56 8.98
N LYS A 296 12.97 -17.80 9.32
CA LYS A 296 12.64 -19.00 8.54
C LYS A 296 11.14 -19.33 8.60
N PHE A 297 10.55 -19.18 9.78
CA PHE A 297 9.11 -19.38 9.95
C PHE A 297 8.30 -18.37 9.13
N ILE A 298 8.68 -17.08 9.17
CA ILE A 298 8.04 -16.03 8.36
C ILE A 298 8.24 -16.26 6.86
N GLU A 299 9.42 -16.74 6.44
CA GLU A 299 9.67 -17.07 5.02
C GLU A 299 8.79 -18.22 4.54
N SER A 300 8.64 -19.27 5.34
CA SER A 300 7.77 -20.40 5.00
C SER A 300 6.30 -19.98 4.88
N LEU A 301 5.79 -19.16 5.82
CA LEU A 301 4.43 -18.61 5.73
C LEU A 301 4.29 -17.69 4.50
N SER A 302 5.31 -16.90 4.19
CA SER A 302 5.33 -16.03 3.01
C SER A 302 5.29 -16.84 1.71
N ASN A 303 6.01 -17.94 1.65
CA ASN A 303 5.99 -18.87 0.49
C ASN A 303 4.60 -19.46 0.26
N TYR A 304 3.88 -19.83 1.31
CA TYR A 304 2.50 -20.29 1.16
C TYR A 304 1.58 -19.19 0.66
N ILE A 305 1.66 -17.98 1.25
CA ILE A 305 0.87 -16.83 0.80
C ILE A 305 1.08 -16.57 -0.69
N ASP A 306 2.33 -16.52 -1.12
CA ASP A 306 2.66 -16.26 -2.53
C ASP A 306 2.27 -17.44 -3.45
N SER A 307 2.34 -18.69 -2.98
CA SER A 307 1.86 -19.86 -3.68
C SER A 307 0.34 -19.86 -3.88
N TYR A 308 -0.40 -19.42 -2.86
CA TYR A 308 -1.86 -19.31 -2.91
C TYR A 308 -2.34 -18.35 -4.02
N TYR A 309 -1.67 -17.22 -4.19
CA TYR A 309 -2.02 -16.22 -5.20
C TYR A 309 -1.31 -16.45 -6.56
N LEU A 310 -0.50 -17.48 -6.70
CA LEU A 310 0.38 -17.64 -7.86
C LEU A 310 -0.37 -17.68 -9.20
N ASN A 311 -1.46 -18.42 -9.28
CA ASN A 311 -2.25 -18.54 -10.51
C ASN A 311 -2.89 -17.21 -10.91
N ASP A 312 -3.46 -16.48 -9.95
CA ASP A 312 -4.05 -15.17 -10.18
C ASP A 312 -2.99 -14.15 -10.61
N ASN A 313 -1.81 -14.20 -9.99
CA ASN A 313 -0.68 -13.35 -10.36
C ASN A 313 -0.16 -13.66 -11.77
N GLN A 314 -0.13 -14.93 -12.16
CA GLN A 314 0.27 -15.33 -13.53
C GLN A 314 -0.69 -14.80 -14.60
N GLU A 315 -1.99 -14.77 -14.31
CA GLU A 315 -2.99 -14.17 -15.19
C GLU A 315 -2.76 -12.67 -15.36
N VAL A 316 -2.54 -11.97 -14.24
CA VAL A 316 -2.22 -10.53 -14.23
C VAL A 316 -0.92 -10.26 -14.99
N CYS A 317 0.13 -11.03 -14.74
CA CYS A 317 1.41 -10.88 -15.43
C CYS A 317 1.28 -11.03 -16.94
N ARG A 318 0.54 -12.06 -17.40
CA ARG A 318 0.29 -12.26 -18.83
C ARG A 318 -0.48 -11.10 -19.46
N LYS A 319 -1.54 -10.62 -18.80
CA LYS A 319 -2.39 -9.53 -19.34
C LYS A 319 -1.63 -8.21 -19.45
N PHE A 320 -0.76 -7.89 -18.46
CA PHE A 320 -0.08 -6.61 -18.37
C PHE A 320 1.41 -6.65 -18.70
N ASN A 321 1.90 -7.79 -19.21
CA ASN A 321 3.31 -7.99 -19.53
C ASN A 321 4.26 -7.69 -18.34
N LEU A 322 3.87 -8.14 -17.15
CA LEU A 322 4.70 -8.00 -15.96
C LEU A 322 5.67 -9.18 -15.80
N PRO A 323 6.80 -9.01 -15.11
CA PRO A 323 7.76 -10.08 -14.88
C PRO A 323 7.16 -11.14 -13.95
N ILE A 324 6.92 -12.35 -14.50
CA ILE A 324 6.26 -13.45 -13.80
C ILE A 324 7.05 -13.92 -12.57
N ASN A 325 8.38 -13.87 -12.64
CA ASN A 325 9.27 -14.23 -11.54
C ASN A 325 9.16 -13.29 -10.33
N TYR A 326 8.57 -12.11 -10.52
CA TYR A 326 8.34 -11.17 -9.43
C TYR A 326 7.41 -11.72 -8.34
N PHE A 327 6.43 -12.54 -8.73
CA PHE A 327 5.42 -13.08 -7.81
C PHE A 327 5.68 -14.54 -7.41
N GLN A 328 6.73 -15.15 -7.96
CA GLN A 328 7.06 -16.52 -7.61
C GLN A 328 7.52 -16.61 -6.15
N PRO A 329 7.00 -17.57 -5.38
CA PRO A 329 7.58 -17.93 -4.09
C PRO A 329 9.00 -18.47 -4.31
N SER A 330 9.86 -18.33 -3.30
CA SER A 330 11.20 -18.94 -3.35
C SER A 330 11.10 -20.46 -3.32
N GLU A 331 10.09 -20.99 -2.66
CA GLU A 331 9.76 -22.39 -2.55
C GLU A 331 8.25 -22.59 -2.59
N LYS A 332 7.77 -23.63 -3.30
CA LYS A 332 6.35 -23.97 -3.30
C LYS A 332 5.94 -24.56 -1.96
N ALA A 333 4.92 -23.96 -1.35
CA ALA A 333 4.36 -24.43 -0.10
C ALA A 333 2.89 -24.78 -0.27
N THR A 334 2.45 -25.89 0.32
CA THR A 334 1.05 -26.31 0.36
C THR A 334 0.36 -25.87 1.65
N LYS A 335 -0.96 -25.89 1.67
CA LYS A 335 -1.75 -25.63 2.87
C LYS A 335 -1.39 -26.61 3.99
N GLN A 336 -1.27 -27.89 3.65
CA GLN A 336 -0.98 -28.95 4.62
C GLN A 336 0.40 -28.79 5.25
N ASP A 337 1.43 -28.55 4.42
CA ASP A 337 2.80 -28.34 4.94
C ASP A 337 2.87 -27.13 5.86
N THR A 338 2.19 -26.04 5.47
CA THR A 338 2.14 -24.81 6.26
C THR A 338 1.38 -25.01 7.58
N THR A 339 0.27 -25.73 7.55
CA THR A 339 -0.50 -26.05 8.76
C THR A 339 0.33 -26.92 9.71
N ASN A 340 0.99 -27.95 9.18
CA ASN A 340 1.88 -28.82 9.97
C ASN A 340 3.02 -28.01 10.60
N LEU A 341 3.67 -27.15 9.84
CA LEU A 341 4.74 -26.25 10.34
C LEU A 341 4.26 -25.37 11.49
N ILE A 342 3.05 -24.80 11.40
CA ILE A 342 2.48 -23.96 12.48
C ILE A 342 2.25 -24.78 13.74
N ILE A 343 1.68 -25.99 13.61
CA ILE A 343 1.41 -26.90 14.73
C ILE A 343 2.72 -27.36 15.38
N GLU A 344 3.71 -27.77 14.60
CA GLU A 344 5.03 -28.18 15.07
C GLU A 344 5.74 -27.04 15.80
N THR A 345 5.72 -25.83 15.23
CA THR A 345 6.29 -24.63 15.85
C THR A 345 5.61 -24.33 17.18
N ASN A 346 4.27 -24.42 17.25
CA ASN A 346 3.52 -24.25 18.51
C ASN A 346 3.93 -25.27 19.54
N THR A 347 4.07 -26.55 19.16
CA THR A 347 4.45 -27.66 20.03
C THR A 347 5.89 -27.50 20.57
N LEU A 348 6.83 -27.16 19.70
CA LEU A 348 8.24 -26.93 20.09
C LEU A 348 8.37 -25.76 21.07
N ARG A 349 7.68 -24.66 20.79
CA ARG A 349 7.69 -23.47 21.63
C ARG A 349 6.96 -23.67 22.96
N SER A 350 5.95 -24.54 23.00
CA SER A 350 5.26 -24.93 24.26
C SER A 350 6.19 -25.69 25.19
N LYS A 351 7.14 -26.47 24.69
CA LYS A 351 8.11 -27.23 25.50
C LYS A 351 9.19 -26.32 26.09
N ASN A 352 9.49 -25.16 25.48
CA ASN A 352 10.49 -24.20 25.93
C ASN A 352 9.91 -22.78 26.05
N PRO A 353 8.93 -22.55 26.93
CA PRO A 353 8.22 -21.27 26.99
C PRO A 353 9.04 -20.10 27.56
N THR A 354 10.14 -20.42 28.29
CA THR A 354 10.83 -19.46 29.16
C THR A 354 11.51 -18.31 28.43
N GLU A 355 12.11 -18.51 27.29
CA GLU A 355 12.82 -17.44 26.58
C GLU A 355 11.88 -16.39 25.97
N ARG A 356 10.77 -16.81 25.34
CA ARG A 356 9.85 -15.87 24.68
C ARG A 356 8.89 -15.17 25.65
N ILE A 357 8.40 -15.86 26.68
CA ILE A 357 7.58 -15.23 27.73
C ILE A 357 8.41 -14.18 28.49
N TYR A 358 9.68 -14.43 28.70
CA TYR A 358 10.58 -13.46 29.32
C TYR A 358 10.76 -12.21 28.47
N LEU A 359 11.03 -12.36 27.18
CA LEU A 359 11.13 -11.22 26.23
C LEU A 359 9.82 -10.45 26.15
N SER A 360 8.67 -11.14 26.03
CA SER A 360 7.36 -10.50 25.96
C SER A 360 7.01 -9.74 27.24
N LYS A 361 7.24 -10.32 28.42
CA LYS A 361 6.98 -9.66 29.72
C LYS A 361 7.92 -8.50 29.97
N GLN A 362 9.17 -8.62 29.58
CA GLN A 362 10.14 -7.54 29.74
C GLN A 362 9.85 -6.38 28.76
N LEU A 363 9.54 -6.68 27.49
CA LEU A 363 9.11 -5.69 26.51
C LEU A 363 7.83 -4.94 26.98
N VAL A 364 6.83 -5.66 27.50
CA VAL A 364 5.61 -5.04 28.05
C VAL A 364 5.92 -4.17 29.27
N LYS A 365 6.78 -4.65 30.21
CA LYS A 365 7.20 -3.84 31.36
C LYS A 365 7.94 -2.56 30.95
N GLU A 366 8.85 -2.64 30.02
CA GLU A 366 9.60 -1.51 29.49
C GLU A 366 8.66 -0.51 28.77
N THR A 367 7.71 -1.03 27.98
CA THR A 367 6.71 -0.24 27.28
C THR A 367 5.76 0.47 28.23
N VAL A 368 5.22 -0.25 29.22
CA VAL A 368 4.31 0.31 30.23
C VAL A 368 5.02 1.38 31.07
N ARG A 369 6.24 1.12 31.52
CA ARG A 369 7.06 2.14 32.20
C ARG A 369 7.24 3.40 31.36
N TYR A 370 7.48 3.22 30.08
CA TYR A 370 7.71 4.34 29.16
C TYR A 370 6.48 5.20 28.98
N PHE A 371 5.30 4.59 28.78
CA PHE A 371 4.03 5.33 28.66
C PHE A 371 3.65 6.07 29.94
N LEU A 372 3.83 5.42 31.09
CA LEU A 372 3.54 6.04 32.39
C LEU A 372 4.49 7.21 32.72
N LEU A 373 5.70 7.20 32.18
CA LEU A 373 6.66 8.31 32.36
C LEU A 373 6.43 9.47 31.36
N SER A 374 5.83 9.21 30.19
CA SER A 374 5.52 10.23 29.20
C SER A 374 4.21 11.00 29.46
N GLU A 375 3.29 10.43 30.27
CA GLU A 375 2.07 11.12 30.69
C GLU A 375 2.28 12.04 31.92
N ASN A 376 3.41 11.91 32.63
CA ASN A 376 3.75 12.71 33.80
C ASN A 376 4.85 13.78 33.55
N GLY A 377 5.20 14.05 32.31
CA GLY A 377 6.10 15.10 31.82
C GLY A 377 5.39 15.97 30.80
#